data_b6bd4d6fc44f079e3316a87e03a22b03
#
_entry.id   b6bd4d6fc44f079e3316a87e03a22b03
#
_cell.length_a   1.000
_cell.length_b   1.000
_cell.length_c   1.000
_cell.angle_alpha   90.00
_cell.angle_beta   90.00
_cell.angle_gamma   90.00
#
_symmetry.space_group_name_H-M   'P 1'
#
loop_
_entity.id
_entity.type
_entity.pdbx_description
1 polymer ?
#
loop_
_entity_poly.entity_id
_entity_poly.type
_entity_poly.pdbx_seq_one_letter_code
_entity_poly.pdbx_strand_id
1 'polypeptide(L)'
;MKKWLFLLLLAAPAEAVETITVVAKNAESARYNAVFAANMKCNRKGFWAEPLAIGIRQITETEKYLRNRERVLIKVRRYEASLDYNCANVWPDPYWKGN
;
A
#
# COMPACT_ATOMS: atom_id res chain seq x y z
N MET A 1 -34.31 -3.20 -20.68
CA MET A 1 -34.01 -3.40 -20.35
C MET A 1 -32.88 -3.43 -20.15
N LYS A 2 -32.17 -3.44 -19.99
CA LYS A 2 -31.14 -3.38 -19.80
C LYS A 2 -30.74 -2.71 -18.71
N LYS A 3 -31.40 -2.23 -17.97
CA LYS A 3 -31.08 -1.59 -16.89
C LYS A 3 -30.63 -2.44 -15.83
N TRP A 4 -30.98 -3.65 -15.77
CA TRP A 4 -30.62 -4.47 -14.71
C TRP A 4 -29.19 -4.83 -14.75
N LEU A 5 -28.55 -4.50 -15.75
CA LEU A 5 -27.16 -4.75 -15.80
C LEU A 5 -26.49 -3.84 -14.84
N PHE A 6 -27.09 -2.70 -14.63
CA PHE A 6 -26.52 -1.79 -13.75
C PHE A 6 -26.52 -2.28 -12.39
N LEU A 7 -27.45 -3.06 -12.02
CA LEU A 7 -27.55 -3.54 -10.70
C LEU A 7 -26.36 -4.34 -10.35
N LEU A 8 -25.84 -5.06 -11.31
CA LEU A 8 -24.68 -5.84 -11.05
C LEU A 8 -23.53 -4.97 -10.78
N LEU A 9 -23.45 -3.90 -11.48
CA LEU A 9 -22.36 -3.02 -11.29
C LEU A 9 -22.40 -2.39 -9.95
N LEU A 10 -23.57 -2.16 -9.45
CA LEU A 10 -23.69 -1.54 -8.18
C LEU A 10 -23.18 -2.41 -7.08
N ALA A 11 -23.34 -3.67 -7.22
CA ALA A 11 -22.90 -4.55 -6.18
C ALA A 11 -21.40 -4.64 -6.14
N ALA A 12 -20.80 -4.63 -7.27
CA ALA A 12 -19.37 -4.78 -7.34
C ALA A 12 -18.56 -3.70 -6.65
N PRO A 13 -18.88 -2.45 -6.82
CA PRO A 13 -18.06 -1.40 -6.24
C PRO A 13 -17.90 -1.50 -4.74
N ALA A 14 -18.86 -2.06 -4.09
CA ALA A 14 -18.81 -2.12 -2.66
C ALA A 14 -17.68 -2.98 -2.17
N GLU A 15 -17.20 -3.86 -3.03
CA GLU A 15 -16.12 -4.73 -2.64
C GLU A 15 -14.86 -4.51 -3.42
N ALA A 16 -14.71 -3.33 -3.96
CA ALA A 16 -13.54 -3.04 -4.77
C ALA A 16 -12.29 -3.11 -3.93
N VAL A 17 -11.29 -3.79 -4.46
CA VAL A 17 -9.99 -3.91 -3.81
C VAL A 17 -9.18 -2.68 -4.21
N GLU A 18 -8.49 -2.11 -3.26
CA GLU A 18 -7.58 -1.00 -3.52
C GLU A 18 -6.16 -1.46 -3.33
N THR A 19 -5.23 -0.77 -3.94
CA THR A 19 -3.82 -1.09 -3.82
C THR A 19 -3.09 0.16 -3.36
N ILE A 20 -2.19 -0.01 -2.41
CA ILE A 20 -1.34 1.09 -1.96
C ILE A 20 0.10 0.64 -2.05
N THR A 21 0.97 1.55 -2.46
CA THR A 21 2.38 1.24 -2.64
C THR A 21 3.21 2.19 -1.81
N VAL A 22 4.16 1.67 -1.06
CA VAL A 22 5.07 2.47 -0.25
C VAL A 22 6.49 1.98 -0.44
N VAL A 23 7.46 2.85 -0.19
CA VAL A 23 8.87 2.54 -0.31
C VAL A 23 9.52 2.81 1.04
N ALA A 24 10.39 1.93 1.46
CA ALA A 24 11.08 2.08 2.74
C ALA A 24 12.49 1.49 2.66
N LYS A 25 13.27 1.67 3.71
CA LYS A 25 14.66 1.25 3.73
C LYS A 25 14.82 -0.27 3.79
N ASN A 26 13.86 -0.96 4.38
CA ASN A 26 13.94 -2.40 4.45
C ASN A 26 12.55 -3.00 4.24
N ALA A 27 12.51 -4.30 4.00
CA ALA A 27 11.26 -4.97 3.65
C ALA A 27 10.25 -4.91 4.78
N GLU A 28 10.70 -5.05 6.01
CA GLU A 28 9.82 -5.04 7.16
C GLU A 28 9.13 -3.69 7.32
N SER A 29 9.89 -2.60 7.18
CA SER A 29 9.32 -1.27 7.26
C SER A 29 8.38 -0.99 6.10
N ALA A 30 8.71 -1.47 4.91
CA ALA A 30 7.85 -1.27 3.76
C ALA A 30 6.51 -1.95 3.99
N ARG A 31 6.52 -3.18 4.50
CA ARG A 31 5.31 -3.91 4.79
C ARG A 31 4.46 -3.20 5.85
N TYR A 32 5.11 -2.84 6.94
CA TYR A 32 4.42 -2.19 8.04
C TYR A 32 3.81 -0.86 7.59
N ASN A 33 4.58 -0.08 6.85
CA ASN A 33 4.12 1.22 6.38
C ASN A 33 2.97 1.10 5.39
N ALA A 34 2.96 0.05 4.57
CA ALA A 34 1.87 -0.17 3.64
C ALA A 34 0.58 -0.45 4.39
N VAL A 35 0.64 -1.31 5.41
CA VAL A 35 -0.53 -1.63 6.22
C VAL A 35 -1.02 -0.39 6.96
N PHE A 36 -0.08 0.39 7.51
CA PHE A 36 -0.43 1.60 8.22
C PHE A 36 -1.11 2.61 7.29
N ALA A 37 -0.56 2.80 6.11
CA ALA A 37 -1.12 3.75 5.15
C ALA A 37 -2.52 3.31 4.70
N ALA A 38 -2.73 2.02 4.50
CA ALA A 38 -4.03 1.51 4.12
C ALA A 38 -5.04 1.77 5.23
N ASN A 39 -4.64 1.56 6.49
CA ASN A 39 -5.53 1.82 7.62
C ASN A 39 -5.88 3.30 7.71
N MET A 40 -4.91 4.18 7.45
CA MET A 40 -5.18 5.60 7.48
C MET A 40 -6.24 5.98 6.43
N LYS A 41 -6.15 5.40 5.24
CA LYS A 41 -7.13 5.68 4.22
C LYS A 41 -8.51 5.15 4.59
N CYS A 42 -8.57 3.95 5.13
CA CYS A 42 -9.84 3.35 5.50
C CYS A 42 -10.48 4.05 6.69
N ASN A 43 -9.67 4.57 7.61
CA ASN A 43 -10.19 5.26 8.78
C ASN A 43 -10.97 6.51 8.41
N ARG A 44 -10.65 7.13 7.31
CA ARG A 44 -11.39 8.30 6.86
C ARG A 44 -12.83 7.95 6.54
N LYS A 45 -13.09 6.68 6.25
CA LYS A 45 -14.42 6.19 5.94
C LYS A 45 -15.06 5.49 7.14
N GLY A 46 -14.36 5.43 8.26
CA GLY A 46 -14.87 4.76 9.45
C GLY A 46 -14.58 3.28 9.49
N PHE A 47 -13.60 2.81 8.73
CA PHE A 47 -13.26 1.39 8.65
C PHE A 47 -11.78 1.16 8.91
N TRP A 48 -11.41 -0.09 8.94
CA TRP A 48 -10.00 -0.49 9.00
C TRP A 48 -9.66 -1.21 7.71
N ALA A 49 -8.38 -1.30 7.41
CA ALA A 49 -7.95 -2.01 6.22
C ALA A 49 -7.91 -3.51 6.50
N GLU A 50 -8.50 -4.27 5.59
CA GLU A 50 -8.39 -5.72 5.62
C GLU A 50 -7.38 -6.09 4.57
N PRO A 51 -6.15 -6.45 4.95
CA PRO A 51 -5.12 -6.77 3.97
C PRO A 51 -5.42 -8.09 3.28
N LEU A 52 -5.20 -8.13 1.99
CA LEU A 52 -5.51 -9.30 1.19
C LEU A 52 -4.26 -9.96 0.62
N ALA A 53 -3.35 -9.17 0.10
CA ALA A 53 -2.13 -9.69 -0.49
C ALA A 53 -1.07 -8.61 -0.50
N ILE A 54 0.18 -8.99 -0.40
CA ILE A 54 1.26 -8.03 -0.42
C ILE A 54 2.41 -8.57 -1.25
N GLY A 55 3.00 -7.69 -2.06
CA GLY A 55 4.21 -8.01 -2.80
C GLY A 55 5.27 -7.04 -2.38
N ILE A 56 6.46 -7.52 -2.11
CA ILE A 56 7.58 -6.67 -1.73
C ILE A 56 8.73 -6.96 -2.68
N ARG A 57 9.31 -5.91 -3.25
CA ARG A 57 10.45 -6.09 -4.13
C ARG A 57 11.51 -5.08 -3.79
N GLN A 58 12.74 -5.44 -4.11
CA GLN A 58 13.87 -4.56 -3.91
C GLN A 58 14.00 -3.65 -5.11
N ILE A 59 14.21 -2.37 -4.87
CA ILE A 59 14.41 -1.42 -5.94
C ILE A 59 15.66 -0.61 -5.64
N THR A 60 16.14 0.11 -6.63
CA THR A 60 17.30 0.98 -6.46
C THR A 60 16.87 2.41 -6.76
N GLU A 61 17.19 3.31 -5.86
CA GLU A 61 16.89 4.72 -6.05
C GLU A 61 18.19 5.50 -6.08
N THR A 62 18.20 6.61 -6.79
CA THR A 62 19.36 7.48 -6.85
C THR A 62 19.06 8.69 -5.96
N GLU A 63 19.96 8.95 -5.04
CA GLU A 63 19.85 10.09 -4.15
C GLU A 63 20.95 11.07 -4.45
N LYS A 64 20.64 12.36 -4.31
CA LYS A 64 21.59 13.43 -4.51
C LYS A 64 21.88 14.09 -3.19
N TYR A 65 23.12 14.39 -2.92
CA TYR A 65 23.45 15.18 -1.75
C TYR A 65 24.73 15.93 -2.00
N LEU A 66 25.00 16.93 -1.16
CA LEU A 66 26.19 17.73 -1.29
C LEU A 66 27.27 17.16 -0.41
N ARG A 67 28.46 17.03 -0.99
CA ARG A 67 29.61 16.57 -0.25
C ARG A 67 30.77 17.46 -0.69
N ASN A 68 31.35 18.20 0.23
CA ASN A 68 32.40 19.13 -0.08
C ASN A 68 31.99 20.08 -1.21
N ARG A 69 30.75 20.53 -1.17
CA ARG A 69 30.17 21.46 -2.15
C ARG A 69 30.00 20.86 -3.53
N GLU A 70 30.14 19.57 -3.67
CA GLU A 70 29.88 18.92 -4.92
C GLU A 70 28.63 18.08 -4.81
N ARG A 71 27.90 17.98 -5.91
CA ARG A 71 26.72 17.12 -5.93
C ARG A 71 27.17 15.70 -6.17
N VAL A 72 26.78 14.82 -5.28
CA VAL A 72 27.13 13.42 -5.39
C VAL A 72 25.86 12.62 -5.59
N LEU A 73 25.88 11.71 -6.54
CA LEU A 73 24.77 10.82 -6.79
C LEU A 73 25.16 9.45 -6.26
N ILE A 74 24.32 8.88 -5.43
CA ILE A 74 24.56 7.53 -4.95
C ILE A 74 23.33 6.70 -5.19
N LYS A 75 23.53 5.43 -5.41
CA LYS A 75 22.44 4.50 -5.57
C LYS A 75 22.22 3.81 -4.24
N VAL A 76 20.98 3.81 -3.78
CA VAL A 76 20.66 3.19 -2.52
C VAL A 76 19.60 2.13 -2.75
N ARG A 77 19.65 1.09 -1.92
CA ARG A 77 18.72 0.00 -1.99
C ARG A 77 17.50 0.37 -1.17
N ARG A 78 16.34 0.13 -1.74
CA ARG A 78 15.08 0.36 -1.05
C ARG A 78 14.17 -0.82 -1.33
N TYR A 79 13.06 -0.87 -0.63
CA TYR A 79 12.08 -1.92 -0.81
C TYR A 79 10.72 -1.30 -1.04
N GLU A 80 10.02 -1.80 -2.04
CA GLU A 80 8.71 -1.30 -2.39
C GLU A 80 7.69 -2.36 -2.03
N ALA A 81 6.70 -2.00 -1.25
CA ALA A 81 5.63 -2.90 -0.89
C ALA A 81 4.35 -2.44 -1.56
N SER A 82 3.65 -3.35 -2.22
CA SER A 82 2.35 -3.08 -2.81
C SER A 82 1.34 -3.95 -2.08
N LEU A 83 0.39 -3.32 -1.43
CA LEU A 83 -0.60 -4.00 -0.61
C LEU A 83 -1.97 -3.86 -1.22
N ASP A 84 -2.63 -5.00 -1.45
CA ASP A 84 -4.03 -5.01 -1.87
C ASP A 84 -4.87 -5.15 -0.62
N TYR A 85 -5.90 -4.34 -0.49
CA TYR A 85 -6.70 -4.32 0.71
C TYR A 85 -8.12 -3.85 0.44
N ASN A 86 -9.02 -4.17 1.36
CA ASN A 86 -10.38 -3.63 1.39
C ASN A 86 -10.53 -2.83 2.66
N CYS A 87 -11.42 -1.86 2.65
CA CYS A 87 -11.81 -1.21 3.89
C CYS A 87 -13.01 -1.96 4.43
N ALA A 88 -12.90 -2.44 5.66
CA ALA A 88 -13.93 -3.29 6.24
C ALA A 88 -14.03 -3.07 7.75
N ASN A 89 -15.07 -3.62 8.33
CA ASN A 89 -15.26 -3.52 9.77
C ASN A 89 -14.55 -4.70 10.43
N VAL A 90 -13.22 -4.63 10.47
CA VAL A 90 -12.38 -5.69 11.03
C VAL A 90 -11.46 -5.08 12.07
N TRP A 91 -10.78 -5.94 12.85
CA TRP A 91 -9.78 -5.47 13.78
C TRP A 91 -8.50 -5.20 13.03
N PRO A 92 -7.81 -4.09 13.30
CA PRO A 92 -6.55 -3.81 12.64
C PRO A 92 -5.47 -4.78 13.10
N ASP A 93 -4.61 -5.16 12.17
CA ASP A 93 -3.47 -6.01 12.49
C ASP A 93 -2.23 -5.36 11.88
N PRO A 94 -1.55 -4.49 12.63
CA PRO A 94 -0.39 -3.76 12.10
C PRO A 94 0.79 -4.67 11.79
N TYR A 95 0.77 -5.91 12.27
CA TYR A 95 1.87 -6.82 12.03
C TYR A 95 1.54 -7.91 11.01
N TRP A 96 0.48 -7.72 10.25
CA TRP A 96 0.10 -8.69 9.23
C TRP A 96 1.24 -8.88 8.23
N LYS A 97 1.60 -10.12 7.97
CA LYS A 97 2.76 -10.43 7.15
C LYS A 97 2.45 -11.08 5.83
N GLY A 98 1.20 -11.21 5.52
CA GLY A 98 0.80 -11.84 4.31
C GLY A 98 0.49 -13.30 4.54
N ASN A 99 0.23 -13.99 3.46
CA ASN A 99 -0.15 -15.41 3.58
C ASN A 99 1.03 -16.31 3.33
#